data_affd48da46502bcdfa0b3b37140178d8
#
_entry.id   affd48da46502bcdfa0b3b37140178d8
#
_cell.length_a   1.000
_cell.length_b   1.000
_cell.length_c   1.000
_cell.angle_alpha   90.00
_cell.angle_beta   90.00
_cell.angle_gamma   90.00
#
_symmetry.space_group_name_H-M   'P 1'
#
loop_
_entity.id
_entity.type
_entity.pdbx_description
1 polymer ?
#
loop_
_entity_poly.entity_id
_entity_poly.type
_entity_poly.pdbx_seq_one_letter_code
_entity_poly.pdbx_strand_id
1 'polypeptide(L)'
;MAEWKATPEQQAAAQDRGGALLVAAAAGSGKTKVLVDRLMGYLIDPDDPADLDEFLIIPYPRAAAAELRGKIAARLGEMLAEDPDNKHLQRQLTRVYLAQISTVHAFCQTVLRQYAAEVDLPADFRVADEQQAAALRAEALQDTLAELYAGLDANPDFAAMIDTLGYGRDDRRLLALAEESYGVMRCQVDPAAWTRRCLQAYDLPEDAEAEQTLWGCLLYTSPSPRDRTRS
;
A
#
# COMPACT_ATOMS: atom_id res chain seq x y z
N MET A 1 24.51 18.81 26.64
CA MET A 1 24.14 17.79 25.62
C MET A 1 25.00 18.08 24.41
N ALA A 2 25.59 17.04 23.77
CA ALA A 2 26.42 17.26 22.59
C ALA A 2 25.54 17.84 21.46
N GLU A 3 25.99 18.96 20.91
CA GLU A 3 25.34 19.61 19.77
C GLU A 3 25.39 18.66 18.58
N TRP A 4 24.21 18.25 18.10
CA TRP A 4 24.13 17.33 16.95
C TRP A 4 24.60 18.07 15.69
N LYS A 5 25.68 17.56 15.06
CA LYS A 5 26.15 18.07 13.78
C LYS A 5 25.73 17.11 12.67
N ALA A 6 25.01 17.63 11.67
CA ALA A 6 24.67 16.86 10.48
C ALA A 6 25.92 16.45 9.73
N THR A 7 25.95 15.20 9.20
CA THR A 7 27.01 14.77 8.28
C THR A 7 26.84 15.47 6.93
N PRO A 8 27.90 15.50 6.08
CA PRO A 8 27.78 16.08 4.74
C PRO A 8 26.65 15.47 3.89
N GLU A 9 26.42 14.17 4.01
CA GLU A 9 25.34 13.45 3.30
C GLU A 9 23.96 13.86 3.84
N GLN A 10 23.83 14.04 5.14
CA GLN A 10 22.58 14.50 5.76
C GLN A 10 22.28 15.94 5.34
N GLN A 11 23.29 16.81 5.27
CA GLN A 11 23.15 18.18 4.79
C GLN A 11 22.75 18.21 3.31
N ALA A 12 23.42 17.42 2.47
CA ALA A 12 23.09 17.30 1.05
C ALA A 12 21.62 16.84 0.86
N ALA A 13 21.17 15.82 1.61
CA ALA A 13 19.80 15.35 1.56
C ALA A 13 18.77 16.38 2.04
N ALA A 14 19.11 17.20 3.04
CA ALA A 14 18.24 18.26 3.53
C ALA A 14 18.16 19.46 2.57
N GLN A 15 19.21 19.74 1.83
CA GLN A 15 19.33 20.91 0.92
C GLN A 15 18.93 20.63 -0.51
N ASP A 16 18.91 19.36 -0.94
CA ASP A 16 18.54 19.01 -2.32
C ASP A 16 17.09 19.46 -2.61
N ARG A 17 16.91 20.21 -3.70
CA ARG A 17 15.63 20.77 -4.17
C ARG A 17 15.19 20.17 -5.52
N GLY A 18 15.93 19.20 -6.03
CA GLY A 18 15.64 18.59 -7.33
C GLY A 18 14.79 17.32 -7.21
N GLY A 19 14.05 17.01 -8.23
CA GLY A 19 13.39 15.74 -8.60
C GLY A 19 13.05 14.74 -7.48
N ALA A 20 13.31 13.46 -7.74
CA ALA A 20 13.08 12.38 -6.76
C ALA A 20 14.37 12.08 -5.97
N LEU A 21 14.32 12.17 -4.65
CA LEU A 21 15.43 11.84 -3.75
C LEU A 21 15.12 10.57 -2.97
N LEU A 22 15.97 9.55 -3.08
CA LEU A 22 15.94 8.35 -2.26
C LEU A 22 17.02 8.44 -1.15
N VAL A 23 16.59 8.41 0.11
CA VAL A 23 17.49 8.39 1.28
C VAL A 23 17.49 7.00 1.90
N ALA A 24 18.56 6.24 1.64
CA ALA A 24 18.78 4.93 2.26
C ALA A 24 19.69 5.09 3.48
N ALA A 25 19.20 4.67 4.66
CA ALA A 25 19.96 4.80 5.89
C ALA A 25 19.48 3.78 6.95
N ALA A 26 20.39 3.33 7.81
CA ALA A 26 20.11 2.39 8.91
C ALA A 26 19.14 2.99 9.95
N ALA A 27 18.60 2.15 10.83
CA ALA A 27 17.83 2.62 11.98
C ALA A 27 18.72 3.50 12.89
N GLY A 28 18.15 4.57 13.45
CA GLY A 28 18.92 5.50 14.32
C GLY A 28 19.84 6.49 13.60
N SER A 29 19.95 6.45 12.28
CA SER A 29 20.81 7.34 11.49
C SER A 29 20.31 8.79 11.35
N GLY A 30 19.21 9.15 12.01
CA GLY A 30 18.67 10.52 11.96
C GLY A 30 17.77 10.86 10.76
N LYS A 31 17.25 9.85 10.02
CA LYS A 31 16.34 10.08 8.86
C LYS A 31 15.21 11.06 9.13
N THR A 32 14.51 10.89 10.25
CA THR A 32 13.42 11.80 10.64
C THR A 32 13.88 13.23 10.85
N LYS A 33 15.08 13.41 11.41
CA LYS A 33 15.64 14.74 11.60
C LYS A 33 15.98 15.39 10.26
N VAL A 34 16.63 14.66 9.35
CA VAL A 34 16.93 15.15 8.00
C VAL A 34 15.64 15.53 7.25
N LEU A 35 14.57 14.74 7.41
CA LEU A 35 13.26 15.06 6.82
C LEU A 35 12.69 16.37 7.39
N VAL A 36 12.76 16.56 8.71
CA VAL A 36 12.31 17.81 9.36
C VAL A 36 13.17 19.00 8.93
N ASP A 37 14.49 18.84 8.90
CA ASP A 37 15.41 19.90 8.48
C ASP A 37 15.19 20.26 6.99
N ARG A 38 14.93 19.28 6.12
CA ARG A 38 14.54 19.50 4.72
C ARG A 38 13.23 20.30 4.62
N LEU A 39 12.22 19.90 5.38
CA LEU A 39 10.93 20.60 5.41
C LEU A 39 11.09 22.04 5.88
N MET A 40 11.84 22.26 6.97
CA MET A 40 12.13 23.61 7.45
C MET A 40 12.80 24.46 6.36
N GLY A 41 13.76 23.87 5.63
CA GLY A 41 14.43 24.56 4.53
C GLY A 41 13.48 25.04 3.41
N TYR A 42 12.36 24.35 3.17
CA TYR A 42 11.32 24.84 2.25
C TYR A 42 10.46 25.95 2.89
N LEU A 43 10.10 25.79 4.16
CA LEU A 43 9.24 26.75 4.86
C LEU A 43 9.91 28.11 5.10
N ILE A 44 11.26 28.15 5.17
CA ILE A 44 12.01 29.39 5.39
C ILE A 44 12.82 29.81 4.17
N ASP A 45 12.52 29.28 3.00
CA ASP A 45 13.17 29.70 1.77
C ASP A 45 12.98 31.23 1.60
N PRO A 46 14.05 32.00 1.43
CA PRO A 46 13.93 33.46 1.37
C PRO A 46 13.27 33.95 0.08
N ASP A 47 13.37 33.17 -0.99
CA ASP A 47 12.88 33.54 -2.32
C ASP A 47 11.47 33.04 -2.56
N ASP A 48 11.16 31.81 -2.08
CA ASP A 48 9.87 31.15 -2.30
C ASP A 48 9.50 30.26 -1.08
N PRO A 49 9.06 30.84 0.03
CA PRO A 49 8.71 30.11 1.23
C PRO A 49 7.42 29.33 1.04
N ALA A 50 7.50 28.01 1.09
CA ALA A 50 6.36 27.12 0.98
C ALA A 50 5.47 27.16 2.23
N ASP A 51 4.19 26.88 2.07
CA ASP A 51 3.26 26.66 3.19
C ASP A 51 3.21 25.16 3.55
N LEU A 52 3.01 24.84 4.83
CA LEU A 52 3.03 23.45 5.33
C LEU A 52 1.90 22.57 4.75
N ASP A 53 0.81 23.18 4.33
CA ASP A 53 -0.32 22.51 3.69
C ASP A 53 -0.07 22.16 2.20
N GLU A 54 1.03 22.62 1.60
CA GLU A 54 1.48 22.20 0.27
C GLU A 54 2.22 20.85 0.28
N PHE A 55 2.50 20.29 1.47
CA PHE A 55 3.21 19.03 1.61
C PHE A 55 2.28 17.89 1.96
N LEU A 56 2.47 16.75 1.29
CA LEU A 56 1.93 15.47 1.68
C LEU A 56 3.03 14.62 2.32
N ILE A 57 2.91 14.35 3.61
CA ILE A 57 3.88 13.57 4.37
C ILE A 57 3.24 12.28 4.83
N ILE A 58 3.75 11.15 4.35
CA ILE A 58 3.16 9.82 4.58
C ILE A 58 4.13 8.94 5.37
N PRO A 59 4.12 8.96 6.71
CA PRO A 59 4.82 7.99 7.53
C PRO A 59 4.08 6.65 7.53
N TYR A 60 4.82 5.54 7.64
CA TYR A 60 4.23 4.21 7.60
C TYR A 60 3.32 3.90 8.82
N PRO A 61 3.74 4.02 10.10
CA PRO A 61 2.85 3.78 11.24
C PRO A 61 2.14 5.06 11.71
N ARG A 62 0.92 4.90 12.24
CA ARG A 62 0.15 6.03 12.80
C ARG A 62 0.90 6.79 13.90
N ALA A 63 1.60 6.07 14.77
CA ALA A 63 2.41 6.66 15.84
C ALA A 63 3.50 7.60 15.29
N ALA A 64 4.15 7.23 14.18
CA ALA A 64 5.16 8.06 13.53
C ALA A 64 4.57 9.34 12.93
N ALA A 65 3.31 9.34 12.49
CA ALA A 65 2.64 10.57 12.02
C ALA A 65 2.44 11.59 13.15
N ALA A 66 2.01 11.12 14.32
CA ALA A 66 1.85 11.98 15.49
C ALA A 66 3.22 12.50 16.02
N GLU A 67 4.22 11.61 16.08
CA GLU A 67 5.58 11.96 16.49
C GLU A 67 6.21 12.98 15.53
N LEU A 68 6.07 12.79 14.23
CA LEU A 68 6.59 13.69 13.21
C LEU A 68 5.95 15.08 13.30
N ARG A 69 4.62 15.13 13.48
CA ARG A 69 3.89 16.39 13.70
C ARG A 69 4.42 17.12 14.93
N GLY A 70 4.65 16.42 16.03
CA GLY A 70 5.25 16.99 17.23
C GLY A 70 6.66 17.56 17.01
N LYS A 71 7.51 16.84 16.24
CA LYS A 71 8.87 17.30 15.90
C LYS A 71 8.86 18.53 15.00
N ILE A 72 7.94 18.61 14.03
CA ILE A 72 7.76 19.78 13.16
C ILE A 72 7.32 20.97 14.01
N ALA A 73 6.32 20.80 14.88
CA ALA A 73 5.84 21.85 15.77
C ALA A 73 6.94 22.37 16.72
N ALA A 74 7.71 21.46 17.32
CA ALA A 74 8.82 21.82 18.18
C ALA A 74 9.89 22.63 17.43
N ARG A 75 10.25 22.19 16.22
CA ARG A 75 11.27 22.88 15.43
C ARG A 75 10.81 24.28 14.98
N LEU A 76 9.55 24.41 14.55
CA LEU A 76 8.95 25.72 14.26
C LEU A 76 8.92 26.63 15.50
N GLY A 77 8.62 26.07 16.68
CA GLY A 77 8.67 26.81 17.94
C GLY A 77 10.07 27.29 18.29
N GLU A 78 11.11 26.48 18.08
CA GLU A 78 12.51 26.88 18.27
C GLU A 78 12.88 28.06 17.35
N MET A 79 12.55 27.95 16.06
CA MET A 79 12.83 29.00 15.08
C MET A 79 12.06 30.30 15.38
N LEU A 80 10.82 30.18 15.84
CA LEU A 80 10.01 31.32 16.23
C LEU A 80 10.56 31.98 17.51
N ALA A 81 11.20 31.23 18.41
CA ALA A 81 11.88 31.81 19.58
C ALA A 81 13.12 32.63 19.17
N GLU A 82 13.78 32.29 18.08
CA GLU A 82 14.91 33.06 17.51
C GLU A 82 14.44 34.32 16.75
N ASP A 83 13.25 34.24 16.08
CA ASP A 83 12.63 35.34 15.32
C ASP A 83 11.13 35.47 15.69
N PRO A 84 10.78 36.05 16.85
CA PRO A 84 9.39 36.10 17.33
C PRO A 84 8.43 36.89 16.47
N ASP A 85 8.92 37.83 15.68
CA ASP A 85 8.09 38.68 14.81
C ASP A 85 7.81 38.09 13.44
N ASN A 86 8.32 36.90 13.15
CA ASN A 86 8.15 36.22 11.88
C ASN A 86 6.71 35.71 11.71
N LYS A 87 5.91 36.49 11.00
CA LYS A 87 4.48 36.17 10.75
C LYS A 87 4.28 34.88 9.94
N HIS A 88 5.24 34.54 9.07
CA HIS A 88 5.14 33.30 8.31
C HIS A 88 5.30 32.09 9.24
N LEU A 89 6.34 32.06 10.10
CA LEU A 89 6.53 30.98 11.07
C LEU A 89 5.36 30.87 12.06
N GLN A 90 4.82 32.01 12.55
CA GLN A 90 3.63 32.01 13.40
C GLN A 90 2.43 31.33 12.70
N ARG A 91 2.22 31.65 11.42
CA ARG A 91 1.16 31.03 10.60
C ARG A 91 1.42 29.55 10.41
N GLN A 92 2.65 29.12 10.07
CA GLN A 92 2.99 27.71 9.90
C GLN A 92 2.78 26.91 11.18
N LEU A 93 3.15 27.44 12.34
CA LEU A 93 2.95 26.78 13.64
C LEU A 93 1.46 26.51 13.92
N THR A 94 0.57 27.45 13.58
CA THR A 94 -0.89 27.23 13.72
C THR A 94 -1.43 26.20 12.72
N ARG A 95 -0.80 26.08 11.56
CA ARG A 95 -1.21 25.15 10.49
C ARG A 95 -0.68 23.72 10.63
N VAL A 96 0.22 23.45 11.58
CA VAL A 96 0.79 22.10 11.78
C VAL A 96 -0.29 21.02 11.93
N TYR A 97 -1.43 21.35 12.53
CA TYR A 97 -2.53 20.42 12.72
C TYR A 97 -3.40 20.23 11.47
N LEU A 98 -3.32 21.14 10.51
CA LEU A 98 -4.02 21.07 9.23
C LEU A 98 -3.16 20.38 8.16
N ALA A 99 -1.85 20.29 8.39
CA ALA A 99 -0.91 19.66 7.46
C ALA A 99 -1.25 18.19 7.18
N GLN A 100 -1.11 17.78 5.93
CA GLN A 100 -1.37 16.42 5.46
C GLN A 100 -0.27 15.45 5.91
N ILE A 101 -0.19 15.22 7.21
CA ILE A 101 0.75 14.26 7.84
C ILE A 101 -0.06 13.07 8.32
N SER A 102 -0.13 12.02 7.52
CA SER A 102 -1.00 10.87 7.81
C SER A 102 -0.48 9.59 7.16
N THR A 103 -0.95 8.43 7.63
CA THR A 103 -0.67 7.17 6.91
C THR A 103 -1.37 7.15 5.56
N VAL A 104 -0.88 6.30 4.63
CA VAL A 104 -1.51 6.11 3.31
C VAL A 104 -3.01 5.84 3.43
N HIS A 105 -3.42 4.95 4.33
CA HIS A 105 -4.84 4.62 4.52
C HIS A 105 -5.67 5.82 5.01
N ALA A 106 -5.13 6.61 5.94
CA ALA A 106 -5.82 7.80 6.42
C ALA A 106 -5.93 8.87 5.33
N PHE A 107 -4.89 9.04 4.51
CA PHE A 107 -4.92 9.92 3.34
C PHE A 107 -5.98 9.46 2.33
N CYS A 108 -5.98 8.17 1.96
CA CYS A 108 -7.00 7.62 1.06
C CYS A 108 -8.43 7.82 1.60
N GLN A 109 -8.65 7.63 2.90
CA GLN A 109 -9.97 7.91 3.51
C GLN A 109 -10.37 9.38 3.40
N THR A 110 -9.41 10.30 3.58
CA THR A 110 -9.67 11.74 3.43
C THR A 110 -10.08 12.08 2.00
N VAL A 111 -9.34 11.57 1.01
CA VAL A 111 -9.65 11.75 -0.41
C VAL A 111 -11.02 11.16 -0.75
N LEU A 112 -11.29 9.92 -0.32
CA LEU A 112 -12.59 9.28 -0.56
C LEU A 112 -13.76 10.04 0.06
N ARG A 113 -13.59 10.63 1.25
CA ARG A 113 -14.65 11.47 1.86
C ARG A 113 -14.87 12.76 1.10
N GLN A 114 -13.81 13.36 0.60
CA GLN A 114 -13.89 14.60 -0.18
C GLN A 114 -14.61 14.40 -1.52
N TYR A 115 -14.39 13.23 -2.15
CA TYR A 115 -14.92 12.89 -3.48
C TYR A 115 -15.94 11.75 -3.42
N ALA A 116 -16.61 11.54 -2.28
CA ALA A 116 -17.53 10.41 -2.08
C ALA A 116 -18.64 10.35 -3.13
N ALA A 117 -19.20 11.50 -3.48
CA ALA A 117 -20.26 11.59 -4.49
C ALA A 117 -19.82 11.21 -5.90
N GLU A 118 -18.53 11.39 -6.24
CA GLU A 118 -17.98 11.07 -7.57
C GLU A 118 -17.74 9.57 -7.77
N VAL A 119 -17.69 8.82 -6.66
CA VAL A 119 -17.46 7.35 -6.67
C VAL A 119 -18.67 6.59 -6.09
N ASP A 120 -19.83 7.21 -6.07
CA ASP A 120 -21.10 6.63 -5.58
C ASP A 120 -21.01 6.06 -4.15
N LEU A 121 -20.21 6.68 -3.29
CA LEU A 121 -20.13 6.33 -1.88
C LEU A 121 -21.03 7.24 -1.04
N PRO A 122 -21.72 6.70 -0.01
CA PRO A 122 -22.43 7.53 0.96
C PRO A 122 -21.42 8.38 1.75
N ALA A 123 -21.76 9.63 2.07
CA ALA A 123 -20.87 10.54 2.78
C ALA A 123 -20.42 10.02 4.17
N ASP A 124 -21.23 9.16 4.77
CA ASP A 124 -21.01 8.54 6.08
C ASP A 124 -20.40 7.12 6.00
N PHE A 125 -19.83 6.74 4.86
CA PHE A 125 -19.23 5.42 4.69
C PHE A 125 -18.23 5.11 5.80
N ARG A 126 -18.17 3.83 6.18
CA ARG A 126 -17.23 3.31 7.17
C ARG A 126 -16.32 2.28 6.53
N VAL A 127 -15.06 2.30 6.92
CA VAL A 127 -14.13 1.23 6.54
C VAL A 127 -14.39 0.05 7.48
N ALA A 128 -14.74 -1.08 6.90
CA ALA A 128 -14.92 -2.33 7.64
C ALA A 128 -13.60 -2.74 8.32
N ASP A 129 -13.68 -3.23 9.53
CA ASP A 129 -12.55 -3.91 10.14
C ASP A 129 -12.30 -5.28 9.45
N GLU A 130 -11.18 -5.93 9.80
CA GLU A 130 -10.79 -7.18 9.16
C GLU A 130 -11.81 -8.30 9.37
N GLN A 131 -12.42 -8.37 10.54
CA GLN A 131 -13.43 -9.38 10.88
C GLN A 131 -14.73 -9.14 10.07
N GLN A 132 -15.18 -7.90 9.99
CA GLN A 132 -16.34 -7.50 9.18
C GLN A 132 -16.08 -7.76 7.71
N ALA A 133 -14.90 -7.40 7.21
CA ALA A 133 -14.52 -7.63 5.81
C ALA A 133 -14.43 -9.12 5.47
N ALA A 134 -13.94 -9.96 6.41
CA ALA A 134 -13.91 -11.42 6.24
C ALA A 134 -15.32 -12.00 6.20
N ALA A 135 -16.22 -11.55 7.08
CA ALA A 135 -17.62 -12.00 7.10
C ALA A 135 -18.34 -11.65 5.80
N LEU A 136 -18.21 -10.43 5.32
CA LEU A 136 -18.79 -9.99 4.03
C LEU A 136 -18.25 -10.77 2.84
N ARG A 137 -16.93 -11.08 2.82
CA ARG A 137 -16.35 -11.92 1.77
C ARG A 137 -16.88 -13.35 1.80
N ALA A 138 -17.00 -13.93 3.01
CA ALA A 138 -17.54 -15.28 3.15
C ALA A 138 -19.01 -15.37 2.70
N GLU A 139 -19.83 -14.39 3.03
CA GLU A 139 -21.21 -14.28 2.56
C GLU A 139 -21.28 -14.17 1.05
N ALA A 140 -20.54 -13.23 0.45
CA ALA A 140 -20.51 -13.05 -1.01
C ALA A 140 -20.01 -14.29 -1.76
N LEU A 141 -19.04 -15.03 -1.20
CA LEU A 141 -18.57 -16.29 -1.77
C LEU A 141 -19.63 -17.38 -1.70
N GLN A 142 -20.37 -17.49 -0.59
CA GLN A 142 -21.45 -18.46 -0.45
C GLN A 142 -22.60 -18.15 -1.42
N ASP A 143 -22.99 -16.88 -1.56
CA ASP A 143 -24.03 -16.47 -2.52
C ASP A 143 -23.63 -16.76 -3.93
N THR A 144 -22.40 -16.41 -4.33
CA THR A 144 -21.86 -16.71 -5.66
C THR A 144 -21.84 -18.21 -5.94
N LEU A 145 -21.44 -19.01 -4.95
CA LEU A 145 -21.41 -20.46 -5.09
C LEU A 145 -22.82 -21.03 -5.24
N ALA A 146 -23.80 -20.53 -4.48
CA ALA A 146 -25.20 -20.93 -4.60
C ALA A 146 -25.77 -20.61 -5.98
N GLU A 147 -25.47 -19.45 -6.55
CA GLU A 147 -25.86 -19.06 -7.91
C GLU A 147 -25.23 -19.99 -8.97
N LEU A 148 -23.94 -20.32 -8.83
CA LEU A 148 -23.23 -21.23 -9.72
C LEU A 148 -23.82 -22.64 -9.68
N TYR A 149 -24.18 -23.15 -8.52
CA TYR A 149 -24.85 -24.44 -8.37
C TYR A 149 -26.27 -24.43 -8.96
N ALA A 150 -27.02 -23.35 -8.81
CA ALA A 150 -28.33 -23.20 -9.44
C ALA A 150 -28.26 -23.20 -10.95
N GLY A 151 -27.15 -22.76 -11.55
CA GLY A 151 -26.88 -22.75 -12.96
C GLY A 151 -25.99 -23.91 -13.48
N LEU A 152 -25.81 -24.98 -12.73
CA LEU A 152 -24.82 -26.04 -12.99
C LEU A 152 -24.99 -26.68 -14.40
N ASP A 153 -26.23 -26.96 -14.81
CA ASP A 153 -26.50 -27.55 -16.10
C ASP A 153 -26.11 -26.66 -17.30
N ALA A 154 -26.06 -25.35 -17.07
CA ALA A 154 -25.67 -24.36 -18.07
C ALA A 154 -24.17 -24.02 -18.05
N ASN A 155 -23.43 -24.55 -17.08
CA ASN A 155 -22.02 -24.23 -16.86
C ASN A 155 -21.15 -25.49 -16.72
N PRO A 156 -20.80 -26.14 -17.86
CA PRO A 156 -20.03 -27.38 -17.86
C PRO A 156 -18.63 -27.23 -17.30
N ASP A 157 -18.01 -26.05 -17.42
CA ASP A 157 -16.67 -25.78 -16.88
C ASP A 157 -16.69 -25.76 -15.32
N PHE A 158 -17.75 -25.20 -14.75
CA PHE A 158 -17.94 -25.23 -13.31
C PHE A 158 -18.21 -26.65 -12.80
N ALA A 159 -19.02 -27.44 -13.53
CA ALA A 159 -19.24 -28.83 -13.20
C ALA A 159 -17.95 -29.65 -13.22
N ALA A 160 -17.10 -29.49 -14.23
CA ALA A 160 -15.81 -30.16 -14.35
C ALA A 160 -14.83 -29.71 -13.24
N MET A 161 -14.88 -28.44 -12.86
CA MET A 161 -14.09 -27.91 -11.75
C MET A 161 -14.50 -28.53 -10.40
N ILE A 162 -15.80 -28.66 -10.12
CA ILE A 162 -16.33 -29.33 -8.92
C ILE A 162 -15.87 -30.79 -8.88
N ASP A 163 -16.00 -31.51 -9.98
CA ASP A 163 -15.59 -32.92 -10.06
C ASP A 163 -14.07 -33.08 -9.81
N THR A 164 -13.26 -32.11 -10.25
CA THR A 164 -11.80 -32.15 -10.10
C THR A 164 -11.35 -31.73 -8.68
N LEU A 165 -11.95 -30.68 -8.11
CA LEU A 165 -11.51 -30.08 -6.84
C LEU A 165 -12.30 -30.59 -5.64
N GLY A 166 -13.54 -31.03 -5.84
CA GLY A 166 -14.50 -31.26 -4.79
C GLY A 166 -14.34 -32.57 -4.03
N TYR A 167 -13.50 -33.53 -4.45
CA TYR A 167 -13.41 -34.85 -3.80
C TYR A 167 -14.73 -35.38 -3.18
N GLY A 168 -15.84 -34.91 -3.71
CA GLY A 168 -17.21 -35.43 -3.54
C GLY A 168 -17.89 -35.13 -2.18
N ARG A 169 -17.38 -34.25 -1.31
CA ARG A 169 -17.99 -34.12 0.04
C ARG A 169 -18.18 -32.72 0.60
N ASP A 170 -17.40 -31.72 0.22
CA ASP A 170 -17.60 -30.34 0.66
C ASP A 170 -16.87 -29.31 -0.22
N ASP A 171 -17.34 -28.07 -0.17
CA ASP A 171 -16.83 -26.95 -0.98
C ASP A 171 -15.69 -26.18 -0.34
N ARG A 172 -15.18 -26.61 0.83
CA ARG A 172 -14.16 -25.87 1.58
C ARG A 172 -12.91 -25.58 0.75
N ARG A 173 -12.47 -26.55 -0.04
CA ARG A 173 -11.28 -26.37 -0.90
C ARG A 173 -11.55 -25.40 -2.03
N LEU A 174 -12.73 -25.45 -2.64
CA LEU A 174 -13.15 -24.53 -3.69
C LEU A 174 -13.23 -23.10 -3.15
N LEU A 175 -13.88 -22.89 -2.01
CA LEU A 175 -13.99 -21.60 -1.34
C LEU A 175 -12.61 -21.05 -0.97
N ALA A 176 -11.72 -21.87 -0.41
CA ALA A 176 -10.37 -21.47 -0.04
C ALA A 176 -9.55 -21.02 -1.28
N LEU A 177 -9.61 -21.78 -2.40
CA LEU A 177 -8.95 -21.42 -3.65
C LEU A 177 -9.52 -20.13 -4.25
N ALA A 178 -10.84 -19.95 -4.20
CA ALA A 178 -11.50 -18.73 -4.67
C ALA A 178 -11.05 -17.51 -3.85
N GLU A 179 -11.01 -17.63 -2.52
CA GLU A 179 -10.57 -16.55 -1.63
C GLU A 179 -9.09 -16.20 -1.84
N GLU A 180 -8.21 -17.20 -1.97
CA GLU A 180 -6.79 -17.00 -2.24
C GLU A 180 -6.57 -16.34 -3.61
N SER A 181 -7.23 -16.83 -4.65
CA SER A 181 -7.16 -16.28 -6.01
C SER A 181 -7.66 -14.84 -6.06
N TYR A 182 -8.77 -14.56 -5.40
CA TYR A 182 -9.31 -13.21 -5.26
C TYR A 182 -8.32 -12.30 -4.50
N GLY A 183 -7.71 -12.79 -3.44
CA GLY A 183 -6.69 -12.07 -2.67
C GLY A 183 -5.51 -11.60 -3.54
N VAL A 184 -5.02 -12.48 -4.42
CA VAL A 184 -3.93 -12.16 -5.37
C VAL A 184 -4.41 -11.21 -6.47
N MET A 185 -5.59 -11.48 -7.05
CA MET A 185 -6.17 -10.69 -8.13
C MET A 185 -6.39 -9.24 -7.73
N ARG A 186 -6.97 -8.99 -6.55
CA ARG A 186 -7.25 -7.63 -6.06
C ARG A 186 -5.99 -6.78 -5.78
N CYS A 187 -4.82 -7.41 -5.66
CA CYS A 187 -3.56 -6.70 -5.49
C CYS A 187 -2.94 -6.25 -6.82
N GLN A 188 -3.54 -6.61 -7.95
CA GLN A 188 -3.04 -6.22 -9.27
C GLN A 188 -3.53 -4.83 -9.66
N VAL A 189 -2.75 -4.10 -10.44
CA VAL A 189 -3.11 -2.76 -10.96
C VAL A 189 -4.32 -2.84 -11.89
N ASP A 190 -4.36 -3.89 -12.73
CA ASP A 190 -5.50 -4.23 -13.59
C ASP A 190 -5.85 -5.69 -13.37
N PRO A 191 -6.82 -5.99 -12.47
CA PRO A 191 -7.26 -7.36 -12.17
C PRO A 191 -7.76 -8.11 -13.40
N ALA A 192 -8.49 -7.46 -14.28
CA ALA A 192 -9.05 -8.08 -15.47
C ALA A 192 -7.97 -8.48 -16.49
N ALA A 193 -7.00 -7.60 -16.73
CA ALA A 193 -5.86 -7.91 -17.59
C ALA A 193 -4.97 -9.01 -16.98
N TRP A 194 -4.80 -8.99 -15.66
CA TRP A 194 -4.07 -10.05 -14.97
C TRP A 194 -4.76 -11.41 -15.13
N THR A 195 -6.08 -11.49 -14.89
CA THR A 195 -6.85 -12.73 -15.04
C THR A 195 -6.74 -13.26 -16.46
N ARG A 196 -6.91 -12.39 -17.49
CA ARG A 196 -6.73 -12.81 -18.89
C ARG A 196 -5.35 -13.40 -19.16
N ARG A 197 -4.29 -12.80 -18.65
CA ARG A 197 -2.92 -13.34 -18.79
C ARG A 197 -2.76 -14.69 -18.11
N CYS A 198 -3.34 -14.86 -16.92
CA CYS A 198 -3.32 -16.15 -16.23
C CYS A 198 -4.03 -17.23 -17.05
N LEU A 199 -5.20 -16.93 -17.61
CA LEU A 199 -5.95 -17.87 -18.46
C LEU A 199 -5.18 -18.21 -19.74
N GLN A 200 -4.57 -17.23 -20.41
CA GLN A 200 -3.74 -17.44 -21.59
C GLN A 200 -2.52 -18.35 -21.33
N ALA A 201 -2.03 -18.43 -20.10
CA ALA A 201 -0.94 -19.34 -19.75
C ALA A 201 -1.35 -20.83 -19.79
N TYR A 202 -2.66 -21.12 -19.82
CA TYR A 202 -3.22 -22.47 -19.98
C TYR A 202 -3.63 -22.79 -21.43
N ASP A 203 -3.70 -21.76 -22.29
CA ASP A 203 -4.04 -21.90 -23.70
C ASP A 203 -2.77 -22.27 -24.49
N LEU A 204 -2.38 -23.54 -24.34
CA LEU A 204 -1.18 -24.07 -24.96
C LEU A 204 -1.51 -24.70 -26.32
N PRO A 205 -0.71 -24.45 -27.37
CA PRO A 205 -0.84 -25.19 -28.62
C PRO A 205 -0.63 -26.68 -28.37
N GLU A 206 -1.30 -27.52 -29.19
CA GLU A 206 -1.25 -28.98 -29.03
C GLU A 206 0.17 -29.56 -29.15
N ASP A 207 1.07 -28.83 -29.82
CA ASP A 207 2.46 -29.19 -30.03
C ASP A 207 3.44 -28.49 -29.07
N ALA A 208 2.94 -27.81 -28.01
CA ALA A 208 3.79 -27.14 -27.06
C ALA A 208 4.65 -28.14 -26.28
N GLU A 209 5.97 -27.95 -26.33
CA GLU A 209 6.90 -28.72 -25.51
C GLU A 209 6.78 -28.29 -24.04
N ALA A 210 6.73 -29.25 -23.11
CA ALA A 210 6.55 -29.01 -21.69
C ALA A 210 7.56 -27.98 -21.14
N GLU A 211 8.78 -27.98 -21.67
CA GLU A 211 9.86 -27.07 -21.27
C GLU A 211 9.60 -25.59 -21.62
N GLN A 212 8.77 -25.34 -22.64
CA GLN A 212 8.39 -23.99 -23.10
C GLN A 212 7.20 -23.44 -22.36
N THR A 213 6.59 -24.21 -21.48
CA THR A 213 5.43 -23.81 -20.70
C THR A 213 5.85 -23.28 -19.34
N LEU A 214 5.03 -22.39 -18.74
CA LEU A 214 5.22 -21.92 -17.36
C LEU A 214 5.30 -23.10 -16.37
N TRP A 215 4.53 -24.16 -16.61
CA TRP A 215 4.47 -25.37 -15.78
C TRP A 215 5.70 -26.23 -15.94
N GLY A 216 6.23 -26.38 -17.16
CA GLY A 216 7.48 -27.06 -17.40
C GLY A 216 8.65 -26.36 -16.69
N CYS A 217 8.71 -25.05 -16.81
CA CYS A 217 9.73 -24.27 -16.11
C CYS A 217 9.68 -24.48 -14.58
N LEU A 218 8.48 -24.49 -13.97
CA LEU A 218 8.29 -24.72 -12.53
C LEU A 218 8.65 -26.16 -12.12
N LEU A 219 8.35 -27.15 -12.93
CA LEU A 219 8.67 -28.55 -12.65
C LEU A 219 10.16 -28.83 -12.73
N TYR A 220 10.88 -28.23 -13.71
CA TYR A 220 12.31 -28.43 -13.91
C TYR A 220 13.17 -27.57 -12.96
N THR A 221 12.66 -26.44 -12.46
CA THR A 221 13.38 -25.56 -11.53
C THR A 221 13.09 -25.84 -10.06
N SER A 222 12.03 -26.59 -9.74
CA SER A 222 11.74 -27.02 -8.37
C SER A 222 12.73 -28.10 -7.94
N PRO A 223 13.47 -27.91 -6.82
CA PRO A 223 14.36 -28.95 -6.32
C PRO A 223 13.56 -30.21 -6.03
N SER A 224 14.00 -31.34 -6.59
CA SER A 224 13.41 -32.64 -6.33
C SER A 224 13.35 -32.93 -4.82
N PRO A 225 12.32 -33.62 -4.31
CA PRO A 225 12.31 -34.07 -2.92
C PRO A 225 13.54 -34.86 -2.50
N ARG A 226 14.24 -35.48 -3.47
CA ARG A 226 15.51 -36.20 -3.26
C ARG A 226 16.70 -35.26 -3.03
N ASP A 227 16.64 -34.03 -3.48
CA ASP A 227 17.74 -33.06 -3.31
C ASP A 227 17.73 -32.41 -1.92
N ARG A 228 16.58 -32.47 -1.20
CA ARG A 228 16.44 -31.97 0.17
C ARG A 228 17.04 -32.89 1.25
N THR A 229 17.42 -34.09 0.89
CA THR A 229 17.96 -35.08 1.85
C THR A 229 19.49 -35.19 1.83
N ARG A 230 20.20 -34.30 1.11
CA ARG A 230 21.66 -34.29 0.98
C ARG A 230 22.36 -33.07 1.57
N SER A 231 21.70 -32.33 2.50
CA SER A 231 22.38 -31.26 3.27
C SER A 231 22.30 -31.53 4.76
#